data_f3027cf4e08df3dbe7078ba8914d9e15
#
_entry.id   f3027cf4e08df3dbe7078ba8914d9e15
#
_cell.length_a   1.000
_cell.length_b   1.000
_cell.length_c   1.000
_cell.angle_alpha   90.00
_cell.angle_beta   90.00
_cell.angle_gamma   90.00
#
_symmetry.space_group_name_H-M   'P 1'
#
loop_
_entity.id
_entity.type
_entity.pdbx_description
1 polymer ?
#
loop_
_entity_poly.entity_id
_entity_poly.type
_entity_poly.pdbx_seq_one_letter_code
_entity_poly.pdbx_strand_id
1 'polypeptide(L)'
;MAEADSGRVVEIWTDGACSGNPGPGGWGAVLRWGGHERELCGGEATPTTNNRMELTAAIRALESLTRPVTVRLHTDSTYVRNGITGWLNAWKRNGWLTAAKQPVKNADLWQQLEAACARHDVTWLWVKGHNGHPENERADALANRGMTEARGGAPATPRAASAQRSGRPSSISSGPSAGSAVPETASTS
;
A
#
# COMPACT_ATOMS: atom_id res chain seq x y z
N MET A 1 38.24 -2.79 7.82
CA MET A 1 37.15 -3.73 8.22
C MET A 1 35.84 -3.02 8.04
N ALA A 2 35.19 -3.29 6.94
CA ALA A 2 33.80 -2.90 6.81
C ALA A 2 33.00 -3.88 7.65
N GLU A 3 32.69 -3.52 8.86
CA GLU A 3 31.61 -4.20 9.54
C GLU A 3 30.39 -4.00 8.67
N ALA A 4 29.99 -5.10 8.09
CA ALA A 4 28.74 -5.18 7.39
C ALA A 4 27.69 -4.52 8.27
N ASP A 5 27.02 -3.54 7.73
CA ASP A 5 25.82 -2.94 8.29
C ASP A 5 24.68 -4.00 8.22
N SER A 6 25.03 -5.17 8.70
CA SER A 6 24.21 -6.39 8.67
C SER A 6 23.16 -6.40 9.77
N GLY A 7 22.76 -5.23 10.25
CA GLY A 7 21.84 -5.15 11.36
C GLY A 7 20.69 -4.18 11.20
N ARG A 8 20.61 -3.41 10.14
CA ARG A 8 19.50 -2.46 10.00
C ARG A 8 18.41 -3.02 9.10
N VAL A 9 17.48 -3.68 9.74
CA VAL A 9 16.18 -3.97 9.11
C VAL A 9 15.34 -2.71 9.20
N VAL A 10 14.83 -2.27 8.06
CA VAL A 10 13.83 -1.22 8.00
C VAL A 10 12.46 -1.86 8.08
N GLU A 11 11.69 -1.51 9.09
CA GLU A 11 10.29 -1.89 9.17
C GLU A 11 9.40 -0.83 8.54
N ILE A 12 8.48 -1.25 7.69
CA ILE A 12 7.57 -0.37 6.95
C ILE A 12 6.15 -0.85 7.17
N TRP A 13 5.26 0.08 7.46
CA TRP A 13 3.80 -0.12 7.49
C TRP A 13 3.17 0.79 6.45
N THR A 14 2.30 0.25 5.63
CA THR A 14 1.67 0.98 4.53
C THR A 14 0.16 0.84 4.57
N ASP A 15 -0.53 1.87 4.10
CA ASP A 15 -1.97 1.84 3.90
C ASP A 15 -2.39 2.76 2.74
N GLY A 16 -3.57 2.50 2.21
CA GLY A 16 -4.19 3.29 1.16
C GLY A 16 -5.63 3.63 1.51
N ALA A 17 -6.08 4.79 1.07
CA ALA A 17 -7.43 5.25 1.26
C ALA A 17 -7.98 5.85 -0.04
N CYS A 18 -9.28 5.75 -0.23
CA CYS A 18 -9.95 6.32 -1.39
C CYS A 18 -11.35 6.80 -1.01
N SER A 19 -11.68 8.02 -1.40
CA SER A 19 -13.01 8.59 -1.19
C SER A 19 -13.89 8.29 -2.40
N GLY A 20 -14.68 7.22 -2.30
CA GLY A 20 -15.29 6.59 -3.45
C GLY A 20 -14.30 5.61 -4.10
N ASN A 21 -14.76 4.79 -4.99
CA ASN A 21 -13.90 3.82 -5.67
C ASN A 21 -14.42 3.59 -7.10
N PRO A 22 -14.04 4.42 -8.09
CA PRO A 22 -12.95 5.43 -8.03
C PRO A 22 -13.33 6.75 -7.36
N GLY A 23 -12.29 7.49 -6.96
CA GLY A 23 -12.40 8.83 -6.38
C GLY A 23 -11.02 9.34 -5.94
N PRO A 24 -10.94 10.52 -5.32
CA PRO A 24 -9.70 11.00 -4.75
C PRO A 24 -9.13 10.01 -3.73
N GLY A 25 -7.85 9.81 -3.75
CA GLY A 25 -7.18 8.83 -2.88
C GLY A 25 -5.96 9.39 -2.18
N GLY A 26 -5.50 8.64 -1.20
CA GLY A 26 -4.28 8.92 -0.46
C GLY A 26 -3.56 7.64 -0.05
N TRP A 27 -2.30 7.80 0.26
CA TRP A 27 -1.46 6.72 0.73
C TRP A 27 -0.60 7.19 1.92
N GLY A 28 -0.25 6.27 2.77
CA GLY A 28 0.59 6.54 3.93
C GLY A 28 1.58 5.43 4.20
N ALA A 29 2.72 5.79 4.76
CA ALA A 29 3.73 4.84 5.18
C ALA A 29 4.45 5.33 6.44
N VAL A 30 4.75 4.39 7.32
CA VAL A 30 5.60 4.60 8.49
C VAL A 30 6.85 3.73 8.30
N LEU A 31 8.02 4.33 8.41
CA LEU A 31 9.30 3.64 8.30
C LEU A 31 10.04 3.75 9.64
N ARG A 32 10.59 2.64 10.10
CA ARG A 32 11.35 2.59 11.36
C ARG A 32 12.63 1.80 11.20
N TRP A 33 13.73 2.37 11.65
CA TRP A 33 15.03 1.69 11.70
C TRP A 33 15.84 2.17 12.89
N GLY A 34 16.34 1.24 13.68
CA GLY A 34 17.01 1.58 14.93
C GLY A 34 16.12 2.46 15.79
N GLY A 35 16.64 3.58 16.29
CA GLY A 35 15.88 4.58 17.04
C GLY A 35 15.21 5.66 16.19
N HIS A 36 15.23 5.52 14.87
CA HIS A 36 14.70 6.51 13.94
C HIS A 36 13.35 6.10 13.37
N GLU A 37 12.52 7.11 13.09
CA GLU A 37 11.21 6.89 12.49
C GLU A 37 10.93 7.99 11.47
N ARG A 38 10.25 7.62 10.39
CA ARG A 38 9.85 8.53 9.33
C ARG A 38 8.44 8.23 8.88
N GLU A 39 7.68 9.27 8.62
CA GLU A 39 6.34 9.18 8.07
C GLU A 39 6.31 9.78 6.66
N LEU A 40 5.60 9.11 5.77
CA LEU A 40 5.36 9.57 4.41
C LEU A 40 3.87 9.54 4.13
N CYS A 41 3.39 10.51 3.39
CA CYS A 41 2.04 10.50 2.85
C CYS A 41 1.97 11.27 1.55
N GLY A 42 0.94 10.98 0.80
CA GLY A 42 0.62 11.69 -0.43
C GLY A 42 -0.77 11.31 -0.90
N GLY A 43 -1.20 11.89 -2.00
CA GLY A 43 -2.53 11.59 -2.52
C GLY A 43 -2.68 12.00 -3.97
N GLU A 44 -3.82 11.62 -4.54
CA GLU A 44 -4.23 11.94 -5.90
C GLU A 44 -5.61 12.60 -5.88
N ALA A 45 -5.70 13.80 -6.45
CA ALA A 45 -6.97 14.52 -6.62
C ALA A 45 -7.80 13.92 -7.76
N THR A 46 -7.15 13.39 -8.79
CA THR A 46 -7.81 12.68 -9.88
C THR A 46 -8.35 11.34 -9.39
N PRO A 47 -9.47 10.87 -9.96
CA PRO A 47 -10.04 9.60 -9.52
C PRO A 47 -9.05 8.45 -9.61
N THR A 48 -8.87 7.76 -8.49
CA THR A 48 -8.03 6.58 -8.35
C THR A 48 -8.82 5.48 -7.63
N THR A 49 -8.16 4.42 -7.21
CA THR A 49 -8.77 3.32 -6.49
C THR A 49 -8.02 3.01 -5.21
N ASN A 50 -8.68 2.36 -4.27
CA ASN A 50 -8.03 1.90 -3.06
C ASN A 50 -6.82 0.99 -3.36
N ASN A 51 -6.98 0.06 -4.30
CA ASN A 51 -5.89 -0.85 -4.70
C ASN A 51 -4.67 -0.10 -5.25
N ARG A 52 -4.90 0.94 -6.06
CA ARG A 52 -3.79 1.77 -6.56
C ARG A 52 -3.07 2.49 -5.43
N MET A 53 -3.81 2.99 -4.45
CA MET A 53 -3.22 3.68 -3.28
C MET A 53 -2.43 2.73 -2.40
N GLU A 54 -2.90 1.51 -2.21
CA GLU A 54 -2.17 0.47 -1.50
C GLU A 54 -0.83 0.13 -2.17
N LEU A 55 -0.83 -0.03 -3.47
CA LEU A 55 0.40 -0.24 -4.26
C LEU A 55 1.33 0.97 -4.18
N THR A 56 0.79 2.16 -4.32
CA THR A 56 1.54 3.41 -4.29
C THR A 56 2.23 3.62 -2.94
N ALA A 57 1.57 3.30 -1.85
CA ALA A 57 2.16 3.38 -0.51
C ALA A 57 3.43 2.53 -0.39
N ALA A 58 3.37 1.29 -0.83
CA ALA A 58 4.52 0.38 -0.82
C ALA A 58 5.65 0.88 -1.74
N ILE A 59 5.31 1.29 -2.95
CA ILE A 59 6.28 1.82 -3.92
C ILE A 59 7.01 3.04 -3.37
N ARG A 60 6.26 4.02 -2.88
CA ARG A 60 6.85 5.28 -2.37
C ARG A 60 7.70 5.05 -1.13
N ALA A 61 7.29 4.16 -0.25
CA ALA A 61 8.07 3.80 0.92
C ALA A 61 9.41 3.17 0.52
N LEU A 62 9.41 2.21 -0.38
CA LEU A 62 10.63 1.55 -0.86
C LEU A 62 11.53 2.50 -1.64
N GLU A 63 10.97 3.35 -2.49
CA GLU A 63 11.72 4.34 -3.27
C GLU A 63 12.37 5.42 -2.39
N SER A 64 11.82 5.68 -1.21
CA SER A 64 12.38 6.66 -0.27
C SER A 64 13.70 6.22 0.37
N LEU A 65 14.01 4.93 0.29
CA LEU A 65 15.25 4.35 0.82
C LEU A 65 16.38 4.59 -0.18
N THR A 66 17.45 5.24 0.27
CA THR A 66 18.54 5.73 -0.61
C THR A 66 19.56 4.68 -0.97
N ARG A 67 19.58 3.55 -0.28
CA ARG A 67 20.51 2.42 -0.53
C ARG A 67 19.82 1.09 -0.29
N PRO A 68 20.38 0.00 -0.85
CA PRO A 68 19.84 -1.34 -0.61
C PRO A 68 19.85 -1.70 0.88
N VAL A 69 18.71 -2.15 1.38
CA VAL A 69 18.55 -2.57 2.77
C VAL A 69 17.62 -3.77 2.85
N THR A 70 17.65 -4.44 4.00
CA THR A 70 16.66 -5.45 4.33
C THR A 70 15.40 -4.74 4.83
N VAL A 71 14.25 -5.10 4.27
CA VAL A 71 12.96 -4.47 4.58
C VAL A 71 11.96 -5.52 5.05
N ARG A 72 11.24 -5.20 6.11
CA ARG A 72 10.05 -5.93 6.52
C ARG A 72 8.85 -5.03 6.29
N LEU A 73 8.05 -5.34 5.29
CA LEU A 73 6.92 -4.51 4.87
C LEU A 73 5.61 -5.13 5.32
N HIS A 74 4.90 -4.41 6.18
CA HIS A 74 3.61 -4.80 6.74
C HIS A 74 2.48 -4.15 5.96
N THR A 75 1.55 -4.95 5.50
CA THR A 75 0.32 -4.47 4.83
C THR A 75 -0.86 -5.36 5.20
N ASP A 76 -2.04 -4.77 5.25
CA ASP A 76 -3.31 -5.48 5.41
C ASP A 76 -4.06 -5.67 4.08
N SER A 77 -3.50 -5.17 2.98
CA SER A 77 -4.12 -5.26 1.67
C SER A 77 -4.13 -6.70 1.12
N THR A 78 -5.30 -7.29 1.05
CA THR A 78 -5.51 -8.58 0.42
C THR A 78 -5.14 -8.55 -1.07
N TYR A 79 -5.40 -7.45 -1.74
CA TYR A 79 -5.03 -7.26 -3.14
C TYR A 79 -3.52 -7.33 -3.37
N VAL A 80 -2.75 -6.60 -2.57
CA VAL A 80 -1.28 -6.64 -2.65
C VAL A 80 -0.76 -8.03 -2.32
N ARG A 81 -1.32 -8.65 -1.28
CA ARG A 81 -0.97 -10.02 -0.89
C ARG A 81 -1.17 -11.01 -2.04
N ASN A 82 -2.33 -11.00 -2.65
CA ASN A 82 -2.66 -11.93 -3.74
C ASN A 82 -1.76 -11.72 -4.95
N GLY A 83 -1.44 -10.48 -5.26
CA GLY A 83 -0.52 -10.16 -6.35
C GLY A 83 0.89 -10.67 -6.09
N ILE A 84 1.44 -10.40 -4.92
CA ILE A 84 2.81 -10.81 -4.55
C ILE A 84 2.92 -12.34 -4.45
N THR A 85 1.94 -13.01 -3.88
CA THR A 85 2.00 -14.45 -3.61
C THR A 85 1.55 -15.32 -4.79
N GLY A 86 0.80 -14.77 -5.74
CA GLY A 86 0.22 -15.58 -6.80
C GLY A 86 0.29 -14.96 -8.20
N TRP A 87 -0.26 -13.79 -8.40
CA TRP A 87 -0.50 -13.26 -9.76
C TRP A 87 0.75 -12.74 -10.47
N LEU A 88 1.69 -12.15 -9.73
CA LEU A 88 2.84 -11.43 -10.29
C LEU A 88 3.68 -12.30 -11.24
N ASN A 89 3.97 -13.52 -10.84
CA ASN A 89 4.78 -14.44 -11.64
C ASN A 89 4.08 -14.82 -12.96
N ALA A 90 2.77 -15.03 -12.90
CA ALA A 90 1.98 -15.34 -14.10
C ALA A 90 1.95 -14.13 -15.06
N TRP A 91 1.75 -12.95 -14.55
CA TRP A 91 1.76 -11.73 -15.38
C TRP A 91 3.10 -11.48 -16.04
N LYS A 92 4.19 -11.69 -15.34
CA LYS A 92 5.55 -11.58 -15.90
C LYS A 92 5.76 -12.55 -17.05
N ARG A 93 5.33 -13.79 -16.90
CA ARG A 93 5.43 -14.81 -17.97
C ARG A 93 4.56 -14.50 -19.18
N ASN A 94 3.43 -13.86 -18.96
CA ASN A 94 2.44 -13.54 -20.00
C ASN A 94 2.63 -12.13 -20.59
N GLY A 95 3.75 -11.47 -20.33
CA GLY A 95 4.03 -10.14 -20.85
C GLY A 95 3.09 -9.06 -20.33
N TRP A 96 2.58 -9.21 -19.10
CA TRP A 96 1.63 -8.29 -18.47
C TRP A 96 0.29 -8.19 -19.17
N LEU A 97 -0.10 -9.28 -19.84
CA LEU A 97 -1.38 -9.40 -20.50
C LEU A 97 -2.24 -10.47 -19.83
N THR A 98 -3.55 -10.25 -19.85
CA THR A 98 -4.54 -11.25 -19.44
C THR A 98 -4.68 -12.35 -20.51
N ALA A 99 -5.41 -13.40 -20.20
CA ALA A 99 -5.73 -14.45 -21.19
C ALA A 99 -6.42 -13.89 -22.44
N ALA A 100 -7.22 -12.84 -22.30
CA ALA A 100 -7.85 -12.12 -23.41
C ALA A 100 -6.92 -11.12 -24.11
N LYS A 101 -5.62 -11.15 -23.81
CA LYS A 101 -4.59 -10.24 -24.33
C LYS A 101 -4.85 -8.76 -24.05
N GLN A 102 -5.56 -8.47 -22.98
CA GLN A 102 -5.74 -7.12 -22.48
C GLN A 102 -4.67 -6.80 -21.42
N PRO A 103 -4.24 -5.55 -21.27
CA PRO A 103 -3.30 -5.18 -20.20
C PRO A 103 -3.83 -5.60 -18.83
N VAL A 104 -2.94 -6.13 -18.00
CA VAL A 104 -3.25 -6.43 -16.60
C VAL A 104 -3.60 -5.11 -15.89
N LYS A 105 -4.67 -5.13 -15.10
CA LYS A 105 -5.10 -3.97 -14.33
C LYS A 105 -3.99 -3.54 -13.36
N ASN A 106 -3.70 -2.24 -13.33
CA ASN A 106 -2.62 -1.66 -12.53
C ASN A 106 -1.21 -2.20 -12.86
N ALA A 107 -1.00 -2.70 -14.07
CA ALA A 107 0.29 -3.21 -14.50
C ALA A 107 1.42 -2.19 -14.31
N ASP A 108 1.16 -0.92 -14.53
CA ASP A 108 2.09 0.20 -14.32
C ASP A 108 2.62 0.21 -12.87
N LEU A 109 1.74 0.11 -11.89
CA LEU A 109 2.12 0.12 -10.48
C LEU A 109 2.78 -1.20 -10.05
N TRP A 110 2.28 -2.34 -10.53
CA TRP A 110 2.91 -3.62 -10.22
C TRP A 110 4.34 -3.70 -10.73
N GLN A 111 4.61 -3.16 -11.90
CA GLN A 111 5.96 -3.10 -12.46
C GLN A 111 6.86 -2.17 -11.65
N GLN A 112 6.35 -1.01 -11.23
CA GLN A 112 7.08 -0.11 -10.34
C GLN A 112 7.38 -0.74 -8.98
N LEU A 113 6.42 -1.47 -8.42
CA LEU A 113 6.61 -2.17 -7.15
C LEU A 113 7.69 -3.26 -7.27
N GLU A 114 7.66 -4.02 -8.35
CA GLU A 114 8.68 -5.03 -8.60
C GLU A 114 10.08 -4.42 -8.72
N ALA A 115 10.21 -3.33 -9.45
CA ALA A 115 11.48 -2.62 -9.59
C ALA A 115 11.98 -2.06 -8.24
N ALA A 116 11.08 -1.53 -7.43
CA ALA A 116 11.43 -1.03 -6.10
C ALA A 116 11.85 -2.17 -5.16
N CYS A 117 11.16 -3.29 -5.20
CA CYS A 117 11.51 -4.48 -4.41
C CYS A 117 12.87 -5.09 -4.82
N ALA A 118 13.20 -5.04 -6.10
CA ALA A 118 14.45 -5.59 -6.62
C ALA A 118 15.70 -4.89 -6.06
N ARG A 119 15.56 -3.66 -5.59
CA ARG A 119 16.65 -2.88 -4.98
C ARG A 119 16.94 -3.26 -3.54
N HIS A 120 16.03 -3.97 -2.90
CA HIS A 120 16.07 -4.31 -1.48
C HIS A 120 15.79 -5.79 -1.26
N ASP A 121 16.11 -6.28 -0.07
CA ASP A 121 15.67 -7.59 0.39
C ASP A 121 14.36 -7.40 1.17
N VAL A 122 13.24 -7.61 0.49
CA VAL A 122 11.90 -7.33 1.04
C VAL A 122 11.21 -8.60 1.50
N THR A 123 10.86 -8.65 2.77
CA THR A 123 9.97 -9.64 3.34
C THR A 123 8.59 -9.03 3.55
N TRP A 124 7.57 -9.63 2.98
CA TRP A 124 6.19 -9.19 3.13
C TRP A 124 5.56 -9.81 4.35
N LEU A 125 4.96 -9.00 5.20
CA LEU A 125 4.27 -9.43 6.40
C LEU A 125 2.79 -8.99 6.31
N TRP A 126 1.92 -9.96 6.38
CA TRP A 126 0.48 -9.75 6.24
C TRP A 126 -0.13 -9.56 7.61
N VAL A 127 -0.65 -8.36 7.86
CA VAL A 127 -1.38 -8.06 9.09
C VAL A 127 -2.87 -8.14 8.83
N LYS A 128 -3.61 -8.61 9.82
CA LYS A 128 -5.08 -8.51 9.78
C LYS A 128 -5.46 -7.08 10.15
N GLY A 129 -6.16 -6.41 9.24
CA GLY A 129 -6.49 -5.00 9.38
C GLY A 129 -7.14 -4.64 10.72
N HIS A 130 -6.83 -3.46 11.20
CA HIS A 130 -7.43 -2.77 12.33
C HIS A 130 -7.40 -3.47 13.70
N ASN A 131 -6.57 -4.47 13.89
CA ASN A 131 -6.46 -5.18 15.16
C ASN A 131 -5.40 -4.59 16.10
N GLY A 132 -5.49 -3.29 16.39
CA GLY A 132 -4.72 -2.69 17.46
C GLY A 132 -3.21 -2.56 17.21
N HIS A 133 -2.78 -2.55 15.96
CA HIS A 133 -1.39 -2.24 15.60
C HIS A 133 -1.22 -0.73 15.44
N PRO A 134 -0.55 -0.03 16.38
CA PRO A 134 -0.42 1.43 16.34
C PRO A 134 0.19 1.96 15.05
N GLU A 135 1.16 1.26 14.50
CA GLU A 135 1.84 1.64 13.27
C GLU A 135 0.92 1.54 12.06
N ASN A 136 0.07 0.52 12.01
CA ASN A 136 -0.90 0.34 10.95
C ASN A 136 -1.98 1.43 10.99
N GLU A 137 -2.43 1.80 12.18
CA GLU A 137 -3.36 2.92 12.39
C GLU A 137 -2.73 4.27 11.99
N ARG A 138 -1.44 4.44 12.23
CA ARG A 138 -0.72 5.64 11.78
C ARG A 138 -0.62 5.70 10.26
N ALA A 139 -0.35 4.59 9.59
CA ALA A 139 -0.35 4.52 8.15
C ALA A 139 -1.74 4.85 7.56
N ASP A 140 -2.81 4.38 8.17
CA ASP A 140 -4.19 4.72 7.80
C ASP A 140 -4.46 6.22 7.97
N ALA A 141 -4.06 6.80 9.08
CA ALA A 141 -4.21 8.24 9.33
C ALA A 141 -3.44 9.08 8.30
N LEU A 142 -2.24 8.65 7.94
CA LEU A 142 -1.43 9.30 6.92
C LEU A 142 -2.06 9.18 5.52
N ALA A 143 -2.64 8.05 5.20
CA ALA A 143 -3.36 7.85 3.94
C ALA A 143 -4.57 8.78 3.84
N ASN A 144 -5.34 8.90 4.89
CA ASN A 144 -6.47 9.82 4.96
C ASN A 144 -6.05 11.29 4.89
N ARG A 145 -4.93 11.63 5.52
CA ARG A 145 -4.34 12.97 5.42
C ARG A 145 -3.91 13.28 3.98
N GLY A 146 -3.22 12.37 3.33
CA GLY A 146 -2.79 12.55 1.94
C GLY A 146 -3.99 12.72 1.00
N MET A 147 -5.04 11.94 1.21
CA MET A 147 -6.28 12.08 0.46
C MET A 147 -6.95 13.45 0.67
N THR A 148 -7.02 13.92 1.90
CA THR A 148 -7.62 15.22 2.24
C THR A 148 -6.83 16.38 1.62
N GLU A 149 -5.52 16.33 1.70
CA GLU A 149 -4.63 17.34 1.10
C GLU A 149 -4.77 17.36 -0.43
N ALA A 150 -4.84 16.20 -1.06
CA ALA A 150 -5.02 16.08 -2.50
C ALA A 150 -6.37 16.65 -2.98
N ARG A 151 -7.40 16.58 -2.15
CA ARG A 151 -8.72 17.16 -2.45
C ARG A 151 -8.77 18.69 -2.34
N GLY A 152 -7.64 19.33 -2.02
CA GLY A 152 -7.57 20.78 -1.85
C GLY A 152 -7.90 21.25 -0.44
N GLY A 153 -7.90 20.34 0.54
CA GLY A 153 -7.93 20.71 1.94
C GLY A 153 -6.64 21.42 2.32
N ALA A 154 -6.73 22.54 3.04
CA ALA A 154 -5.54 23.18 3.60
C ALA A 154 -4.74 22.17 4.42
N PRO A 155 -3.38 22.23 4.37
CA PRO A 155 -2.59 21.34 5.19
C PRO A 155 -3.02 21.49 6.64
N ALA A 156 -3.53 20.41 7.19
CA ALA A 156 -3.89 20.39 8.60
C ALA A 156 -2.61 20.65 9.38
N THR A 157 -2.53 21.79 10.02
CA THR A 157 -1.57 22.04 11.08
C THR A 157 -1.62 20.81 11.99
N PRO A 158 -0.48 20.24 12.39
CA PRO A 158 -0.49 19.12 13.29
C PRO A 158 -1.13 19.57 14.60
N ARG A 159 -2.41 19.32 14.71
CA ARG A 159 -3.09 19.42 15.98
C ARG A 159 -2.67 18.19 16.75
N ALA A 160 -1.99 18.39 17.85
CA ALA A 160 -1.72 17.36 18.81
C ALA A 160 -2.99 16.53 19.00
N ALA A 161 -2.87 15.23 18.80
CA ALA A 161 -3.96 14.30 18.95
C ALA A 161 -4.48 14.36 20.38
N SER A 162 -5.53 15.12 20.57
CA SER A 162 -6.37 14.94 21.74
C SER A 162 -7.28 13.76 21.40
N ALA A 163 -7.05 12.66 22.08
CA ALA A 163 -7.90 11.51 22.05
C ALA A 163 -9.32 11.95 22.40
N GLN A 164 -10.19 12.01 21.42
CA GLN A 164 -11.61 12.00 21.68
C GLN A 164 -12.19 10.74 21.10
N ARG A 165 -12.45 9.82 22.00
CA ARG A 165 -13.41 8.76 21.78
C ARG A 165 -14.75 9.42 21.53
N SER A 166 -15.28 9.30 20.40
CA SER A 166 -16.72 9.45 20.22
C SER A 166 -17.20 8.46 19.19
N GLY A 167 -17.94 7.52 19.71
CA GLY A 167 -19.23 7.11 19.21
C GLY A 167 -19.30 6.71 17.75
N ARG A 168 -19.21 5.45 17.54
CA ARG A 168 -19.74 4.70 16.44
C ARG A 168 -21.11 5.23 15.97
N PRO A 169 -21.37 5.31 14.69
CA PRO A 169 -22.62 4.81 14.17
C PRO A 169 -22.38 3.63 13.24
N SER A 170 -22.99 2.52 13.62
CA SER A 170 -23.24 1.43 12.71
C SER A 170 -24.12 1.91 11.57
N SER A 171 -23.62 1.89 10.38
CA SER A 171 -24.46 1.77 9.22
C SER A 171 -23.98 0.58 8.43
N ILE A 172 -24.70 -0.49 8.57
CA ILE A 172 -24.65 -1.62 7.67
C ILE A 172 -25.15 -1.08 6.33
N SER A 173 -24.27 -0.82 5.43
CA SER A 173 -24.62 -0.73 4.03
C SER A 173 -24.11 -2.00 3.38
N SER A 174 -25.03 -2.89 3.17
CA SER A 174 -24.84 -4.02 2.27
C SER A 174 -24.66 -3.45 0.87
N GLY A 175 -23.41 -3.21 0.49
CA GLY A 175 -23.09 -2.98 -0.91
C GLY A 175 -23.08 -4.34 -1.64
N PRO A 176 -23.66 -4.43 -2.82
CA PRO A 176 -23.54 -5.64 -3.59
C PRO A 176 -22.08 -5.88 -3.93
N SER A 177 -21.70 -7.11 -3.73
CA SER A 177 -20.51 -7.75 -4.22
C SER A 177 -20.04 -7.13 -5.54
N ALA A 178 -18.97 -6.38 -5.49
CA ALA A 178 -18.23 -6.10 -6.70
C ALA A 178 -17.74 -7.44 -7.24
N GLY A 179 -18.15 -7.74 -8.43
CA GLY A 179 -17.79 -8.97 -9.11
C GLY A 179 -16.29 -9.18 -9.03
N SER A 180 -15.91 -10.23 -8.38
CA SER A 180 -14.58 -10.77 -8.41
C SER A 180 -14.21 -11.00 -9.87
N ALA A 181 -13.44 -10.12 -10.45
CA ALA A 181 -12.75 -10.44 -11.66
C ALA A 181 -11.67 -11.46 -11.29
N VAL A 182 -12.06 -12.70 -11.27
CA VAL A 182 -11.13 -13.80 -11.19
C VAL A 182 -10.28 -13.72 -12.45
N PRO A 183 -8.98 -13.63 -12.38
CA PRO A 183 -8.19 -13.89 -13.55
C PRO A 183 -8.46 -15.35 -13.94
N GLU A 184 -9.09 -15.53 -15.07
CA GLU A 184 -9.35 -16.84 -15.64
C GLU A 184 -8.02 -17.56 -15.75
N THR A 185 -7.88 -18.62 -15.01
CA THR A 185 -6.75 -19.52 -15.13
C THR A 185 -6.81 -20.14 -16.51
N ALA A 186 -5.79 -19.88 -17.31
CA ALA A 186 -5.61 -20.58 -18.55
C ALA A 186 -5.56 -22.08 -18.26
N SER A 187 -6.61 -22.79 -18.63
CA SER A 187 -6.60 -24.24 -18.69
C SER A 187 -5.77 -24.63 -19.89
N THR A 188 -4.68 -25.30 -19.61
CA THR A 188 -3.86 -25.94 -20.64
C THR A 188 -4.53 -27.24 -21.04
N SER A 189 -4.77 -27.40 -22.30
CA SER A 189 -4.81 -28.70 -22.97
C SER A 189 -3.83 -28.69 -24.11
#